data_028cfbcabc004a6cdb2cb5948ff8cc07
#
_entry.id   028cfbcabc004a6cdb2cb5948ff8cc07
#
_cell.length_a   1.000
_cell.length_b   1.000
_cell.length_c   1.000
_cell.angle_alpha   90.00
_cell.angle_beta   90.00
_cell.angle_gamma   90.00
#
_symmetry.space_group_name_H-M   'P 1'
#
loop_
_entity.id
_entity.type
_entity.pdbx_description
1 polymer ?
#
loop_
_entity_poly.entity_id
_entity_poly.type
_entity_poly.pdbx_seq_one_letter_code
_entity_poly.pdbx_strand_id
1 'polypeptide(L)'
;MPSTEYEPRLPTYREVLRAYDRAWAAWDAQPDMRTFALVETGIEILYRELEKPGKFALGQVLMTTGASEALLAAQHVPPEFLLRHKHGDWGDLCAEDARENERSLRIGNRLLSSYQTRQDDKLWVITEWDRRATTLLLPEEY
;
A
#
# COMPACT_ATOMS: atom_id res chain seq x y z
N MET A 1 -22.77 18.83 -33.28
CA MET A 1 -22.72 17.57 -32.54
C MET A 1 -21.39 17.53 -31.81
N PRO A 2 -21.41 17.59 -30.50
CA PRO A 2 -20.15 17.39 -29.77
C PRO A 2 -19.71 15.96 -29.99
N SER A 3 -18.47 15.81 -30.50
CA SER A 3 -17.84 14.50 -30.56
C SER A 3 -17.63 14.05 -29.12
N THR A 4 -18.24 12.94 -28.72
CA THR A 4 -17.90 12.26 -27.50
C THR A 4 -16.53 11.62 -27.71
N GLU A 5 -15.48 12.39 -27.46
CA GLU A 5 -14.15 11.81 -27.36
C GLU A 5 -14.13 10.93 -26.12
N TYR A 6 -13.85 9.66 -26.32
CA TYR A 6 -13.64 8.73 -25.23
C TYR A 6 -12.32 9.12 -24.54
N GLU A 7 -12.43 9.77 -23.39
CA GLU A 7 -11.27 9.95 -22.52
C GLU A 7 -11.17 8.71 -21.61
N PRO A 8 -10.11 7.91 -21.74
CA PRO A 8 -9.95 6.76 -20.88
C PRO A 8 -9.81 7.22 -19.43
N ARG A 9 -10.65 6.70 -18.55
CA ARG A 9 -10.58 6.93 -17.11
C ARG A 9 -9.26 6.39 -16.56
N LEU A 10 -8.58 7.20 -15.75
CA LEU A 10 -7.39 6.75 -15.03
C LEU A 10 -7.76 5.64 -14.03
N PRO A 11 -6.93 4.59 -13.88
CA PRO A 11 -7.19 3.55 -12.91
C PRO A 11 -7.14 4.06 -11.48
N THR A 12 -7.99 3.51 -10.63
CA THR A 12 -7.94 3.75 -9.19
C THR A 12 -6.77 2.99 -8.58
N TYR A 13 -6.33 3.39 -7.36
CA TYR A 13 -5.28 2.67 -6.66
C TYR A 13 -5.64 1.19 -6.43
N ARG A 14 -6.92 0.87 -6.23
CA ARG A 14 -7.40 -0.51 -6.07
C ARG A 14 -7.24 -1.31 -7.34
N GLU A 15 -7.50 -0.70 -8.49
CA GLU A 15 -7.29 -1.34 -9.80
C GLU A 15 -5.80 -1.61 -10.05
N VAL A 16 -4.94 -0.67 -9.67
CA VAL A 16 -3.49 -0.83 -9.76
C VAL A 16 -3.02 -2.00 -8.87
N LEU A 17 -3.51 -2.08 -7.63
CA LEU A 17 -3.19 -3.20 -6.72
C LEU A 17 -3.66 -4.54 -7.28
N ARG A 18 -4.88 -4.60 -7.82
CA ARG A 18 -5.40 -5.84 -8.43
C ARG A 18 -4.61 -6.27 -9.66
N ALA A 19 -4.17 -5.32 -10.48
CA ALA A 19 -3.32 -5.63 -11.62
C ALA A 19 -1.97 -6.21 -11.18
N TYR A 20 -1.40 -5.70 -10.10
CA TYR A 20 -0.19 -6.24 -9.50
C TYR A 20 -0.38 -7.66 -8.97
N ASP A 21 -1.49 -7.91 -8.27
CA ASP A 21 -1.83 -9.26 -7.80
C ASP A 21 -1.97 -10.26 -8.96
N ARG A 22 -2.57 -9.82 -10.07
CA ARG A 22 -2.66 -10.67 -11.28
C ARG A 22 -1.28 -10.97 -11.89
N ALA A 23 -0.36 -10.00 -11.86
CA ALA A 23 1.00 -10.21 -12.33
C ALA A 23 1.71 -11.29 -11.51
N TRP A 24 1.57 -11.26 -10.19
CA TRP A 24 2.10 -12.30 -9.30
C TRP A 24 1.44 -13.65 -9.55
N ALA A 25 0.12 -13.71 -9.73
CA ALA A 25 -0.59 -14.94 -10.05
C ALA A 25 -0.10 -15.55 -11.37
N ALA A 26 0.18 -14.72 -12.37
CA ALA A 26 0.75 -15.17 -13.64
C ALA A 26 2.17 -15.74 -13.45
N TRP A 27 2.99 -15.09 -12.64
CA TRP A 27 4.32 -15.58 -12.29
C TRP A 27 4.24 -16.94 -11.57
N ASP A 28 3.38 -17.06 -10.56
CA ASP A 28 3.22 -18.30 -9.81
C ASP A 28 2.73 -19.46 -10.70
N ALA A 29 1.87 -19.16 -11.67
CA ALA A 29 1.34 -20.16 -12.60
C ALA A 29 2.39 -20.62 -13.63
N GLN A 30 3.19 -19.69 -14.13
CA GLN A 30 4.22 -19.96 -15.15
C GLN A 30 5.35 -18.94 -15.05
N PRO A 31 6.38 -19.23 -14.22
CA PRO A 31 7.53 -18.35 -14.09
C PRO A 31 8.40 -18.38 -15.36
N ASP A 32 8.41 -17.27 -16.08
CA ASP A 32 9.21 -17.06 -17.28
C ASP A 32 9.55 -15.56 -17.46
N MET A 33 10.26 -15.20 -18.51
CA MET A 33 10.66 -13.81 -18.76
C MET A 33 9.48 -12.87 -18.98
N ARG A 34 8.39 -13.37 -19.54
CA ARG A 34 7.17 -12.59 -19.77
C ARG A 34 6.49 -12.24 -18.45
N THR A 35 6.28 -13.22 -17.58
CA THR A 35 5.63 -13.02 -16.28
C THR A 35 6.52 -12.23 -15.32
N PHE A 36 7.82 -12.41 -15.40
CA PHE A 36 8.80 -11.57 -14.68
C PHE A 36 8.65 -10.10 -15.07
N ALA A 37 8.58 -9.82 -16.37
CA ALA A 37 8.40 -8.45 -16.87
C ALA A 37 7.07 -7.82 -16.39
N LEU A 38 6.00 -8.62 -16.27
CA LEU A 38 4.72 -8.13 -15.73
C LEU A 38 4.86 -7.70 -14.28
N VAL A 39 5.57 -8.47 -13.46
CA VAL A 39 5.79 -8.13 -12.03
C VAL A 39 6.66 -6.87 -11.92
N GLU A 40 7.75 -6.76 -12.68
CA GLU A 40 8.60 -5.57 -12.67
C GLU A 40 7.84 -4.31 -13.09
N THR A 41 7.06 -4.40 -14.16
CA THR A 41 6.23 -3.28 -14.62
C THR A 41 5.20 -2.90 -13.55
N GLY A 42 4.60 -3.90 -12.90
CA GLY A 42 3.67 -3.69 -11.79
C GLY A 42 4.31 -2.92 -10.63
N ILE A 43 5.54 -3.25 -10.27
CA ILE A 43 6.28 -2.54 -9.21
C ILE A 43 6.47 -1.06 -9.58
N GLU A 44 6.89 -0.77 -10.80
CA GLU A 44 7.05 0.61 -11.27
C GLU A 44 5.73 1.40 -11.20
N ILE A 45 4.64 0.76 -11.63
CA ILE A 45 3.31 1.38 -11.59
C ILE A 45 2.87 1.66 -10.15
N LEU A 46 3.14 0.75 -9.21
CA LEU A 46 2.84 0.96 -7.79
C LEU A 46 3.58 2.19 -7.23
N TYR A 47 4.86 2.34 -7.54
CA TYR A 47 5.64 3.50 -7.07
C TYR A 47 5.14 4.81 -7.67
N ARG A 48 4.74 4.82 -8.94
CA ARG A 48 4.14 6.01 -9.57
C ARG A 48 2.80 6.36 -8.94
N GLU A 49 1.98 5.36 -8.66
CA GLU A 49 0.68 5.56 -8.01
C GLU A 49 0.86 6.16 -6.62
N LEU A 50 1.92 5.75 -5.91
CA LEU A 50 2.24 6.27 -4.58
C LEU A 50 2.57 7.76 -4.57
N GLU A 51 3.03 8.32 -5.67
CA GLU A 51 3.33 9.75 -5.80
C GLU A 51 2.06 10.61 -5.91
N LYS A 52 0.93 10.03 -6.29
CA LYS A 52 -0.34 10.75 -6.39
C LYS A 52 -0.90 11.10 -5.02
N PRO A 53 -1.68 12.19 -4.89
CA PRO A 53 -2.30 12.56 -3.62
C PRO A 53 -3.21 11.47 -3.07
N GLY A 54 -3.21 11.31 -1.75
CA GLY A 54 -4.13 10.48 -0.99
C GLY A 54 -4.90 11.31 0.02
N LYS A 55 -5.39 10.68 1.08
CA LYS A 55 -6.11 11.38 2.15
C LYS A 55 -5.19 12.19 3.06
N PHE A 56 -3.90 11.86 3.07
CA PHE A 56 -2.88 12.56 3.86
C PHE A 56 -1.51 12.32 3.26
N ALA A 57 -0.53 13.11 3.69
CA ALA A 57 0.86 12.95 3.26
C ALA A 57 1.55 11.86 4.08
N LEU A 58 2.34 11.03 3.43
CA LEU A 58 3.15 10.00 4.11
C LEU A 58 4.41 10.58 4.75
N GLY A 59 4.93 11.67 4.22
CA GLY A 59 6.22 12.20 4.64
C GLY A 59 7.36 11.26 4.27
N GLN A 60 8.39 11.23 5.08
CA GLN A 60 9.52 10.30 4.92
C GLN A 60 9.06 8.88 5.25
N VAL A 61 9.26 7.95 4.33
CA VAL A 61 8.94 6.54 4.57
C VAL A 61 10.13 5.84 5.18
N LEU A 62 9.90 5.22 6.33
CA LEU A 62 10.89 4.46 7.11
C LEU A 62 10.42 3.02 7.25
N MET A 63 11.36 2.11 7.39
CA MET A 63 11.06 0.70 7.53
C MET A 63 12.04 0.06 8.50
N THR A 64 11.52 -0.68 9.48
CA THR A 64 12.37 -1.43 10.42
C THR A 64 13.01 -2.62 9.72
N THR A 65 14.08 -3.14 10.32
CA THR A 65 14.75 -4.34 9.82
C THR A 65 13.78 -5.53 9.74
N GLY A 66 12.97 -5.73 10.78
CA GLY A 66 11.99 -6.82 10.80
C GLY A 66 10.93 -6.70 9.72
N ALA A 67 10.40 -5.48 9.51
CA ALA A 67 9.45 -5.23 8.43
C ALA A 67 10.07 -5.49 7.05
N SER A 68 11.31 -5.02 6.84
CA SER A 68 12.04 -5.25 5.59
C SER A 68 12.20 -6.75 5.30
N GLU A 69 12.63 -7.51 6.30
CA GLU A 69 12.81 -8.95 6.17
C GLU A 69 11.49 -9.68 5.89
N ALA A 70 10.41 -9.30 6.60
CA ALA A 70 9.09 -9.90 6.41
C ALA A 70 8.54 -9.63 5.01
N LEU A 71 8.69 -8.42 4.49
CA LEU A 71 8.26 -8.06 3.14
C LEU A 71 9.04 -8.83 2.08
N LEU A 72 10.37 -8.89 2.21
CA LEU A 72 11.20 -9.66 1.29
C LEU A 72 10.82 -11.14 1.28
N ALA A 73 10.65 -11.75 2.45
CA ALA A 73 10.28 -13.15 2.57
C ALA A 73 8.92 -13.46 1.94
N ALA A 74 7.97 -12.53 2.05
CA ALA A 74 6.62 -12.67 1.50
C ALA A 74 6.51 -12.17 0.05
N GLN A 75 7.61 -11.68 -0.53
CA GLN A 75 7.65 -11.13 -1.89
C GLN A 75 6.69 -9.94 -2.07
N HIS A 76 6.64 -9.07 -1.06
CA HIS A 76 5.91 -7.81 -1.08
C HIS A 76 6.84 -6.63 -1.32
N VAL A 77 6.29 -5.56 -1.89
CA VAL A 77 6.95 -4.25 -1.94
C VAL A 77 6.17 -3.25 -1.08
N PRO A 78 6.85 -2.28 -0.44
CA PRO A 78 6.18 -1.34 0.47
C PRO A 78 4.98 -0.60 -0.12
N PRO A 79 4.97 -0.19 -1.40
CA PRO A 79 3.81 0.50 -1.98
C PRO A 79 2.50 -0.28 -1.92
N GLU A 80 2.52 -1.61 -1.86
CA GLU A 80 1.29 -2.41 -1.74
C GLU A 80 0.51 -2.03 -0.48
N PHE A 81 1.21 -1.78 0.62
CA PHE A 81 0.60 -1.41 1.91
C PHE A 81 0.45 0.10 2.07
N LEU A 82 1.44 0.86 1.60
CA LEU A 82 1.42 2.32 1.68
C LEU A 82 0.27 2.94 0.86
N LEU A 83 -0.07 2.37 -0.30
CA LEU A 83 -1.22 2.81 -1.08
C LEU A 83 -2.53 2.61 -0.33
N ARG A 84 -2.70 1.45 0.29
CA ARG A 84 -3.88 1.17 1.11
C ARG A 84 -3.99 2.14 2.28
N HIS A 85 -2.91 2.31 3.01
CA HIS A 85 -2.83 3.22 4.16
C HIS A 85 -3.15 4.68 3.76
N LYS A 86 -2.50 5.16 2.70
CA LYS A 86 -2.66 6.52 2.20
C LYS A 86 -4.11 6.86 1.78
N HIS A 87 -4.85 5.86 1.37
CA HIS A 87 -6.24 6.00 0.94
C HIS A 87 -7.27 5.61 2.00
N GLY A 88 -6.84 5.37 3.24
CA GLY A 88 -7.74 5.08 4.35
C GLY A 88 -8.26 3.65 4.42
N ASP A 89 -7.58 2.71 3.75
CA ASP A 89 -7.81 1.29 3.94
C ASP A 89 -6.91 0.82 5.10
N TRP A 90 -7.47 0.80 6.29
CA TRP A 90 -6.73 0.56 7.53
C TRP A 90 -6.41 -0.92 7.79
N GLY A 91 -6.84 -1.82 6.91
CA GLY A 91 -6.57 -3.25 7.02
C GLY A 91 -7.40 -3.95 8.08
N ASP A 92 -6.73 -4.69 8.96
CA ASP A 92 -7.36 -5.61 9.92
C ASP A 92 -7.72 -4.96 11.26
N LEU A 93 -7.90 -3.65 11.30
CA LEU A 93 -8.31 -2.97 12.51
C LEU A 93 -9.76 -3.29 12.87
N CYS A 94 -10.06 -3.36 14.16
CA CYS A 94 -11.44 -3.40 14.61
C CYS A 94 -12.16 -2.09 14.26
N ALA A 95 -13.50 -2.12 14.28
CA ALA A 95 -14.30 -0.95 13.89
C ALA A 95 -14.01 0.28 14.77
N GLU A 96 -13.73 0.08 16.05
CA GLU A 96 -13.39 1.16 16.98
C GLU A 96 -12.07 1.85 16.59
N ASP A 97 -11.02 1.07 16.33
CA ASP A 97 -9.71 1.61 15.92
C ASP A 97 -9.78 2.27 14.55
N ALA A 98 -10.56 1.71 13.63
CA ALA A 98 -10.80 2.32 12.32
C ALA A 98 -11.49 3.69 12.45
N ARG A 99 -12.48 3.80 13.35
CA ARG A 99 -13.13 5.09 13.62
C ARG A 99 -12.19 6.10 14.26
N GLU A 100 -11.28 5.64 15.12
CA GLU A 100 -10.26 6.51 15.71
C GLU A 100 -9.31 7.04 14.63
N ASN A 101 -8.92 6.24 13.64
CA ASN A 101 -8.16 6.73 12.50
C ASN A 101 -8.92 7.80 11.70
N GLU A 102 -10.20 7.59 11.44
CA GLU A 102 -11.03 8.58 10.73
C GLU A 102 -11.09 9.90 11.49
N ARG A 103 -11.19 9.84 12.82
CA ARG A 103 -11.11 11.02 13.68
C ARG A 103 -9.73 11.66 13.58
N SER A 104 -8.66 10.87 13.64
CA SER A 104 -7.28 11.33 13.57
C SER A 104 -6.95 12.05 12.25
N LEU A 105 -7.58 11.66 11.16
CA LEU A 105 -7.49 12.38 9.89
C LEU A 105 -7.97 13.82 10.02
N ARG A 106 -9.05 14.04 10.78
CA ARG A 106 -9.66 15.37 10.94
C ARG A 106 -8.92 16.25 11.93
N ILE A 107 -8.46 15.67 13.05
CA ILE A 107 -7.88 16.45 14.16
C ILE A 107 -6.35 16.45 14.20
N GLY A 108 -5.68 15.71 13.31
CA GLY A 108 -4.24 15.70 13.22
C GLY A 108 -3.54 14.85 14.27
N ASN A 109 -4.06 13.67 14.56
CA ASN A 109 -3.39 12.67 15.39
C ASN A 109 -2.72 11.59 14.53
N ARG A 110 -1.94 10.72 15.19
CA ARG A 110 -1.25 9.61 14.57
C ARG A 110 -2.23 8.61 13.95
N LEU A 111 -1.84 8.03 12.82
CA LEU A 111 -2.61 7.03 12.08
C LEU A 111 -1.91 5.68 12.14
N LEU A 112 -2.68 4.61 12.34
CA LEU A 112 -2.17 3.24 12.39
C LEU A 112 -3.00 2.35 11.48
N SER A 113 -2.34 1.65 10.56
CA SER A 113 -2.93 0.54 9.82
C SER A 113 -2.30 -0.78 10.24
N SER A 114 -3.06 -1.87 10.16
CA SER A 114 -2.59 -3.22 10.43
C SER A 114 -2.92 -4.11 9.24
N TYR A 115 -1.91 -4.70 8.64
CA TYR A 115 -2.05 -5.59 7.49
C TYR A 115 -1.44 -6.94 7.79
N GLN A 116 -1.70 -7.90 6.92
CA GLN A 116 -1.13 -9.23 6.99
C GLN A 116 -0.40 -9.54 5.70
N THR A 117 0.83 -10.06 5.80
CA THR A 117 1.59 -10.50 4.63
C THR A 117 1.09 -11.86 4.14
N ARG A 118 1.54 -12.27 2.95
CA ARG A 118 1.23 -13.60 2.41
C ARG A 118 1.71 -14.75 3.30
N GLN A 119 2.68 -14.49 4.17
CA GLN A 119 3.22 -15.47 5.12
C GLN A 119 2.63 -15.30 6.53
N ASP A 120 1.50 -14.61 6.63
CA ASP A 120 0.74 -14.40 7.87
C ASP A 120 1.48 -13.58 8.94
N ASP A 121 2.51 -12.81 8.55
CA ASP A 121 3.14 -11.84 9.43
C ASP A 121 2.27 -10.59 9.52
N LYS A 122 2.07 -10.08 10.73
CA LYS A 122 1.36 -8.82 10.94
C LYS A 122 2.32 -7.67 10.67
N LEU A 123 1.88 -6.72 9.85
CA LEU A 123 2.63 -5.51 9.51
C LEU A 123 1.83 -4.28 9.94
N TRP A 124 2.46 -3.41 10.73
CA TRP A 124 1.89 -2.10 11.06
C TRP A 124 2.47 -1.02 10.18
N VAL A 125 1.62 -0.05 9.84
CA VAL A 125 2.03 1.17 9.14
C VAL A 125 1.54 2.35 9.98
N ILE A 126 2.48 3.16 10.48
CA ILE A 126 2.19 4.27 11.38
C ILE A 126 2.62 5.57 10.73
N THR A 127 1.70 6.54 10.61
CA THR A 127 2.03 7.90 10.21
C THR A 127 1.94 8.83 11.42
N GLU A 128 2.99 9.60 11.66
CA GLU A 128 3.05 10.52 12.78
C GLU A 128 2.02 11.65 12.66
N TRP A 129 1.69 12.27 13.78
CA TRP A 129 0.64 13.30 13.87
C TRP A 129 0.89 14.48 12.94
N ASP A 130 2.16 14.87 12.74
CA ASP A 130 2.57 15.99 11.87
C ASP A 130 2.75 15.60 10.40
N ARG A 131 2.49 14.34 10.06
CA ARG A 131 2.63 13.76 8.71
C ARG A 131 4.05 13.85 8.14
N ARG A 132 5.07 13.95 8.99
CA ARG A 132 6.46 14.03 8.55
C ARG A 132 7.09 12.68 8.26
N ALA A 133 6.57 11.62 8.88
CA ALA A 133 7.12 10.28 8.72
C ALA A 133 6.03 9.21 8.75
N THR A 134 6.22 8.18 7.94
CA THR A 134 5.43 6.96 7.96
C THR A 134 6.38 5.78 8.08
N THR A 135 6.15 4.93 9.07
CA THR A 135 7.01 3.79 9.38
C THR A 135 6.26 2.47 9.18
N LEU A 136 6.88 1.55 8.46
CA LEU A 136 6.46 0.15 8.40
C LEU A 136 7.25 -0.62 9.44
N LEU A 137 6.58 -1.36 10.30
CA LEU A 137 7.20 -2.11 11.39
C LEU A 137 6.39 -3.33 11.75
N LEU A 138 7.04 -4.29 12.41
CA LEU A 138 6.33 -5.40 13.03
C LEU A 138 5.83 -4.95 14.42
N PRO A 139 4.68 -5.48 14.90
CA PRO A 139 4.14 -5.08 16.20
C PRO A 139 5.13 -5.25 17.36
N GLU A 140 5.95 -6.28 17.35
CA GLU A 140 6.97 -6.54 18.36
C GLU A 140 8.14 -5.56 18.36
N GLU A 141 8.25 -4.75 17.31
CA GLU A 141 9.29 -3.71 17.19
C GLU A 141 8.81 -2.33 17.69
N TYR A 142 7.56 -2.26 18.10
CA TYR A 142 6.98 -0.99 18.55
C TYR A 142 7.50 -0.58 19.95
#